data_c4ed8e9435ca35f8145a43c9c028dfed
#
_entry.id   c4ed8e9435ca35f8145a43c9c028dfed
#
_cell.length_a   1.000
_cell.length_b   1.000
_cell.length_c   1.000
_cell.angle_alpha   90.00
_cell.angle_beta   90.00
_cell.angle_gamma   90.00
#
_symmetry.space_group_name_H-M   'P 1'
#
loop_
_entity.id
_entity.type
_entity.pdbx_description
1 polymer ?
#
loop_
_entity_poly.entity_id
_entity_poly.type
_entity_poly.pdbx_seq_one_letter_code
_entity_poly.pdbx_strand_id
1 'polypeptide(L)'
;VGWPVDRSAKGDSLRAAIKAENIEIEKQNAALMEENWSKGTKHAMKPLREMPGLFYKEMCEAGALGFIQSAPVPLRALYDRALLNDPHTTFDNLPEVCDIKLDEHQYKIIKQMVKERRNFWLEFDIRNHFKLGPVKYHNVVASIKGTKYPDEYVIISGHLDSYDVATGGIDCGTGIGPMMEAARMIALSGAKPKRTILFVAFAGEEFGLLGAKAYVKTHAKELGKIANLFNRDGGPTPPVGISVPQAMYDDFVEVCKPVKEIRADYPFEVKVAKPFKRPTQSGGTDASVFAVEGVPTFGFNTQDIKG
;
A
#
# COMPACT_ATOMS: atom_id res chain seq x y z
N VAL A 1 4.16 -8.69 10.86
CA VAL A 1 4.84 -9.96 11.17
C VAL A 1 4.29 -10.50 12.46
N GLY A 2 3.54 -11.59 12.38
CA GLY A 2 2.96 -12.23 13.56
C GLY A 2 3.90 -13.28 14.14
N TRP A 3 4.94 -12.87 14.83
CA TRP A 3 5.73 -13.79 15.64
C TRP A 3 4.86 -14.47 16.70
N PRO A 4 5.17 -15.69 17.14
CA PRO A 4 4.48 -16.33 18.23
C PRO A 4 4.44 -15.40 19.43
N VAL A 5 3.25 -15.10 19.92
CA VAL A 5 3.08 -14.17 21.04
C VAL A 5 3.11 -14.95 22.33
N ASP A 6 4.10 -14.66 23.18
CA ASP A 6 4.11 -15.17 24.54
C ASP A 6 2.87 -14.67 25.31
N ARG A 7 2.05 -15.62 25.74
CA ARG A 7 0.85 -15.38 26.56
C ARG A 7 1.09 -15.67 28.04
N SER A 8 2.33 -15.88 28.43
CA SER A 8 2.69 -15.95 29.85
C SER A 8 2.51 -14.60 30.54
N ALA A 9 2.42 -14.58 31.86
CA ALA A 9 2.36 -13.32 32.61
C ALA A 9 3.57 -12.42 32.36
N LYS A 10 4.76 -13.01 32.13
CA LYS A 10 5.98 -12.27 31.79
C LYS A 10 5.89 -11.63 30.40
N GLY A 11 5.41 -12.39 29.41
CA GLY A 11 5.21 -11.89 28.05
C GLY A 11 4.12 -10.84 27.97
N ASP A 12 3.03 -11.01 28.72
CA ASP A 12 1.97 -10.00 28.82
C ASP A 12 2.47 -8.69 29.42
N SER A 13 3.28 -8.79 30.49
CA SER A 13 3.89 -7.61 31.13
C SER A 13 4.84 -6.88 30.19
N LEU A 14 5.68 -7.59 29.44
CA LEU A 14 6.60 -6.98 28.50
C LEU A 14 5.88 -6.36 27.30
N ARG A 15 4.83 -7.01 26.78
CA ARG A 15 3.99 -6.41 25.75
C ARG A 15 3.28 -5.14 26.21
N ALA A 16 2.78 -5.14 27.44
CA ALA A 16 2.19 -3.96 28.04
C ALA A 16 3.21 -2.81 28.15
N ALA A 17 4.43 -3.10 28.56
CA ALA A 17 5.51 -2.11 28.64
C ALA A 17 5.87 -1.56 27.25
N ILE A 18 6.06 -2.42 26.25
CA ILE A 18 6.36 -1.98 24.86
C ILE A 18 5.20 -1.19 24.27
N LYS A 19 3.96 -1.60 24.53
CA LYS A 19 2.79 -0.85 24.07
C LYS A 19 2.73 0.54 24.68
N ALA A 20 3.03 0.67 25.97
CA ALA A 20 3.09 1.97 26.64
C ALA A 20 4.20 2.85 26.07
N GLU A 21 5.37 2.27 25.79
CA GLU A 21 6.49 2.96 25.17
C GLU A 21 6.15 3.40 23.74
N ASN A 22 5.50 2.56 22.94
CA ASN A 22 5.07 2.90 21.60
C ASN A 22 4.04 4.03 21.59
N ILE A 23 3.12 4.07 22.55
CA ILE A 23 2.18 5.19 22.70
C ILE A 23 2.93 6.51 22.93
N GLU A 24 4.00 6.47 23.72
CA GLU A 24 4.83 7.65 23.96
C GLU A 24 5.63 8.06 22.73
N ILE A 25 6.19 7.10 21.99
CA ILE A 25 6.86 7.35 20.71
C ILE A 25 5.86 7.94 19.68
N GLU A 26 4.63 7.43 19.62
CA GLU A 26 3.58 7.97 18.73
C GLU A 26 3.25 9.42 19.06
N LYS A 27 3.15 9.78 20.35
CA LYS A 27 2.96 11.18 20.77
C LYS A 27 4.12 12.06 20.34
N GLN A 28 5.35 11.60 20.54
CA GLN A 28 6.55 12.32 20.10
C GLN A 28 6.60 12.48 18.59
N ASN A 29 6.25 11.43 17.85
CA ASN A 29 6.16 11.48 16.40
C ASN A 29 5.06 12.46 15.93
N ALA A 30 3.92 12.50 16.61
CA ALA A 30 2.87 13.47 16.32
C ALA A 30 3.37 14.91 16.51
N ALA A 31 4.13 15.18 17.59
CA ALA A 31 4.74 16.48 17.81
C ALA A 31 5.79 16.82 16.73
N LEU A 32 6.65 15.88 16.36
CA LEU A 32 7.63 16.05 15.27
C LEU A 32 6.92 16.29 13.91
N MET A 33 5.82 15.60 13.66
CA MET A 33 5.00 15.83 12.46
C MET A 33 4.44 17.25 12.44
N GLU A 34 3.92 17.72 13.57
CA GLU A 34 3.41 19.10 13.69
C GLU A 34 4.52 20.13 13.48
N GLU A 35 5.71 19.90 14.04
CA GLU A 35 6.87 20.76 13.85
C GLU A 35 7.35 20.76 12.39
N ASN A 36 7.46 19.58 11.78
CA ASN A 36 7.81 19.45 10.36
C ASN A 36 6.82 20.20 9.47
N TRP A 37 5.53 20.13 9.82
CA TRP A 37 4.49 20.83 9.09
C TRP A 37 4.55 22.35 9.28
N SER A 38 4.60 22.81 10.53
CA SER A 38 4.47 24.23 10.86
C SER A 38 5.72 25.03 10.51
N LYS A 39 6.90 24.41 10.65
CA LYS A 39 8.21 25.08 10.44
C LYS A 39 8.92 24.63 9.15
N GLY A 40 8.36 23.70 8.38
CA GLY A 40 8.99 23.15 7.17
C GLY A 40 10.26 22.34 7.45
N THR A 41 10.44 21.84 8.68
CA THR A 41 11.57 20.99 9.08
C THR A 41 11.35 19.55 8.57
N LYS A 42 12.44 18.77 8.52
CA LYS A 42 12.41 17.36 8.08
C LYS A 42 12.98 16.44 9.16
N HIS A 43 12.48 16.55 10.38
CA HIS A 43 12.87 15.62 11.45
C HIS A 43 12.41 14.21 11.16
N ALA A 44 13.30 13.24 11.28
CA ALA A 44 12.96 11.84 11.13
C ALA A 44 12.03 11.37 12.26
N MET A 45 11.03 10.57 11.92
CA MET A 45 10.18 9.91 12.91
C MET A 45 10.98 8.86 13.68
N LYS A 46 10.72 8.74 14.97
CA LYS A 46 11.26 7.67 15.79
C LYS A 46 10.59 6.34 15.40
N PRO A 47 11.36 5.26 15.19
CA PRO A 47 10.79 3.97 14.94
C PRO A 47 10.01 3.49 16.15
N LEU A 48 8.83 2.89 15.93
CA LEU A 48 8.14 2.16 16.97
C LEU A 48 8.95 0.93 17.37
N ARG A 49 8.92 0.60 18.63
CA ARG A 49 9.48 -0.68 19.06
C ARG A 49 8.62 -1.81 18.54
N GLU A 50 9.23 -2.75 17.87
CA GLU A 50 8.58 -3.98 17.47
C GLU A 50 8.16 -4.76 18.71
N MET A 51 6.95 -5.32 18.67
CA MET A 51 6.55 -6.31 19.66
C MET A 51 7.46 -7.52 19.48
N PRO A 52 8.37 -7.81 20.43
CA PRO A 52 9.28 -8.91 20.22
C PRO A 52 8.49 -10.21 20.06
N GLY A 53 8.92 -11.00 19.12
CA GLY A 53 8.62 -12.41 19.06
C GLY A 53 9.37 -13.08 20.21
N LEU A 54 8.81 -12.94 21.38
CA LEU A 54 9.50 -13.14 22.66
C LEU A 54 10.05 -14.52 22.89
N PHE A 55 9.77 -15.48 22.08
CA PHE A 55 10.30 -16.82 22.24
C PHE A 55 10.74 -17.46 20.93
N TYR A 56 10.79 -16.71 19.85
CA TYR A 56 11.21 -17.33 18.61
C TYR A 56 12.56 -18.02 18.76
N LYS A 57 13.54 -17.29 19.27
CA LYS A 57 14.89 -17.81 19.47
C LYS A 57 14.92 -18.92 20.51
N GLU A 58 14.32 -18.69 21.67
CA GLU A 58 14.28 -19.66 22.74
C GLU A 58 13.51 -20.94 22.34
N MET A 59 12.45 -20.82 21.55
CA MET A 59 11.71 -21.97 21.04
C MET A 59 12.53 -22.74 19.99
N CYS A 60 13.27 -22.05 19.12
CA CYS A 60 14.17 -22.69 18.18
C CYS A 60 15.30 -23.41 18.91
N GLU A 61 15.91 -22.78 19.92
CA GLU A 61 16.93 -23.37 20.78
C GLU A 61 16.39 -24.58 21.58
N ALA A 62 15.10 -24.56 21.92
CA ALA A 62 14.41 -25.68 22.56
C ALA A 62 14.00 -26.79 21.57
N GLY A 63 14.32 -26.67 20.31
CA GLY A 63 14.07 -27.70 19.29
C GLY A 63 12.74 -27.55 18.55
N ALA A 64 12.11 -26.37 18.50
CA ALA A 64 10.94 -26.17 17.69
C ALA A 64 11.29 -26.34 16.20
N LEU A 65 10.50 -27.13 15.48
CA LEU A 65 10.69 -27.40 14.06
C LEU A 65 10.07 -26.34 13.18
N GLY A 66 9.21 -25.49 13.74
CA GLY A 66 8.52 -24.42 13.02
C GLY A 66 7.39 -23.81 13.83
N PHE A 67 6.72 -22.85 13.21
CA PHE A 67 5.60 -22.14 13.80
C PHE A 67 4.39 -22.20 12.87
N ILE A 68 3.20 -22.30 13.47
CA ILE A 68 1.93 -22.26 12.76
C ILE A 68 1.12 -21.10 13.28
N GLN A 69 0.75 -20.19 12.37
CA GLN A 69 -0.03 -19.02 12.67
C GLN A 69 -1.39 -19.07 11.96
N SER A 70 -2.32 -18.24 12.42
CA SER A 70 -3.61 -18.03 11.77
C SER A 70 -3.59 -16.76 10.93
N ALA A 71 -4.17 -16.85 9.74
CA ALA A 71 -4.55 -15.69 8.97
C ALA A 71 -6.05 -15.40 9.18
N PRO A 72 -6.46 -14.13 9.35
CA PRO A 72 -7.88 -13.77 9.58
C PRO A 72 -8.74 -13.88 8.33
N VAL A 73 -8.16 -14.19 7.19
CA VAL A 73 -8.83 -14.32 5.89
C VAL A 73 -8.48 -15.66 5.26
N PRO A 74 -9.30 -16.17 4.32
CA PRO A 74 -8.97 -17.35 3.56
C PRO A 74 -7.57 -17.28 2.97
N LEU A 75 -6.96 -18.44 2.78
CA LEU A 75 -5.56 -18.61 2.40
C LEU A 75 -5.09 -17.56 1.40
N ARG A 76 -4.13 -16.78 1.81
CA ARG A 76 -3.38 -15.86 0.96
C ARG A 76 -1.93 -16.27 0.92
N ALA A 77 -1.26 -15.94 -0.15
CA ALA A 77 0.19 -15.86 -0.10
C ALA A 77 0.57 -14.79 0.91
N LEU A 78 1.22 -15.22 1.95
CA LEU A 78 1.69 -14.35 3.01
C LEU A 78 3.20 -14.37 2.96
N TYR A 79 3.81 -13.22 2.78
CA TYR A 79 5.26 -13.07 2.79
C TYR A 79 5.69 -12.08 3.87
N ASP A 80 6.93 -12.20 4.28
CA ASP A 80 7.53 -11.24 5.19
C ASP A 80 8.11 -10.06 4.40
N ARG A 81 7.43 -8.93 4.45
CA ARG A 81 7.89 -7.71 3.78
C ARG A 81 9.24 -7.22 4.28
N ALA A 82 9.51 -7.38 5.56
CA ALA A 82 10.76 -6.95 6.14
C ALA A 82 11.92 -7.72 5.52
N LEU A 83 11.78 -9.04 5.42
CA LEU A 83 12.79 -9.89 4.82
C LEU A 83 12.98 -9.62 3.33
N LEU A 84 11.91 -9.44 2.57
CA LEU A 84 11.96 -9.18 1.12
C LEU A 84 12.58 -7.83 0.77
N ASN A 85 12.39 -6.84 1.61
CA ASN A 85 12.86 -5.47 1.37
C ASN A 85 14.16 -5.14 2.10
N ASP A 86 14.72 -6.07 2.87
CA ASP A 86 16.00 -5.87 3.53
C ASP A 86 17.15 -6.10 2.53
N PRO A 87 17.93 -5.07 2.19
CA PRO A 87 19.08 -5.19 1.30
C PRO A 87 20.21 -6.04 1.88
N HIS A 88 20.16 -6.32 3.19
CA HIS A 88 21.14 -7.17 3.89
C HIS A 88 20.72 -8.63 3.98
N THR A 89 19.55 -8.99 3.41
CA THR A 89 19.12 -10.40 3.37
C THR A 89 20.09 -11.23 2.55
N THR A 90 20.63 -12.26 3.19
CA THR A 90 21.52 -13.26 2.58
C THR A 90 20.98 -14.66 2.87
N PHE A 91 21.52 -15.68 2.23
CA PHE A 91 21.14 -17.07 2.58
C PHE A 91 21.46 -17.42 4.03
N ASP A 92 22.49 -16.80 4.60
CA ASP A 92 22.95 -17.11 5.96
C ASP A 92 22.06 -16.51 7.06
N ASN A 93 21.24 -15.48 6.72
CA ASN A 93 20.34 -14.84 7.67
C ASN A 93 18.85 -15.09 7.37
N LEU A 94 18.54 -16.03 6.49
CA LEU A 94 17.17 -16.50 6.30
C LEU A 94 16.70 -17.26 7.56
N PRO A 95 15.39 -17.25 7.86
CA PRO A 95 14.84 -18.04 8.95
C PRO A 95 15.19 -19.54 8.82
N GLU A 96 15.72 -20.12 9.88
CA GLU A 96 16.11 -21.54 9.89
C GLU A 96 14.93 -22.49 10.05
N VAL A 97 13.82 -21.99 10.57
CA VAL A 97 12.62 -22.78 10.83
C VAL A 97 11.42 -22.25 10.04
N CYS A 98 10.52 -23.15 9.70
CA CYS A 98 9.33 -22.80 8.93
C CYS A 98 8.35 -21.96 9.76
N ASP A 99 7.82 -20.89 9.17
CA ASP A 99 6.67 -20.14 9.68
C ASP A 99 5.52 -20.28 8.69
N ILE A 100 4.47 -21.00 9.12
CA ILE A 100 3.36 -21.38 8.27
C ILE A 100 2.11 -20.65 8.71
N LYS A 101 1.42 -20.04 7.76
CA LYS A 101 0.15 -19.38 8.00
C LYS A 101 -0.97 -20.20 7.37
N LEU A 102 -1.89 -20.64 8.22
CA LEU A 102 -3.09 -21.36 7.83
C LEU A 102 -4.30 -20.42 7.82
N ASP A 103 -5.31 -20.75 7.05
CA ASP A 103 -6.61 -20.12 7.21
C ASP A 103 -7.18 -20.37 8.61
N GLU A 104 -8.11 -19.53 9.01
CA GLU A 104 -8.64 -19.57 10.37
C GLU A 104 -9.35 -20.88 10.71
N HIS A 105 -9.99 -21.52 9.74
CA HIS A 105 -10.70 -22.77 9.95
C HIS A 105 -9.74 -23.91 10.23
N GLN A 106 -8.72 -24.10 9.39
CA GLN A 106 -7.69 -25.12 9.59
C GLN A 106 -6.93 -24.92 10.90
N TYR A 107 -6.58 -23.66 11.20
CA TYR A 107 -5.92 -23.33 12.45
C TYR A 107 -6.77 -23.66 13.68
N LYS A 108 -8.09 -23.38 13.64
CA LYS A 108 -9.02 -23.73 14.73
C LYS A 108 -9.07 -25.22 15.01
N ILE A 109 -9.04 -26.06 13.96
CA ILE A 109 -9.03 -27.52 14.10
C ILE A 109 -7.77 -27.94 14.87
N ILE A 110 -6.59 -27.50 14.44
CA ILE A 110 -5.33 -27.85 15.11
C ILE A 110 -5.34 -27.34 16.54
N LYS A 111 -5.74 -26.11 16.77
CA LYS A 111 -5.83 -25.50 18.10
C LYS A 111 -6.76 -26.31 19.03
N GLN A 112 -7.86 -26.82 18.52
CA GLN A 112 -8.79 -27.63 19.27
C GLN A 112 -8.16 -28.99 19.64
N MET A 113 -7.48 -29.65 18.69
CA MET A 113 -6.77 -30.92 18.95
C MET A 113 -5.70 -30.76 20.03
N VAL A 114 -4.93 -29.68 20.00
CA VAL A 114 -3.94 -29.35 21.04
C VAL A 114 -4.61 -29.14 22.39
N LYS A 115 -5.71 -28.39 22.43
CA LYS A 115 -6.48 -28.11 23.65
C LYS A 115 -7.05 -29.37 24.28
N GLU A 116 -7.49 -30.32 23.47
CA GLU A 116 -8.00 -31.61 23.87
C GLU A 116 -6.90 -32.63 24.20
N ARG A 117 -5.63 -32.23 24.07
CA ARG A 117 -4.45 -33.10 24.26
C ARG A 117 -4.50 -34.37 23.39
N ARG A 118 -5.05 -34.27 22.20
CA ARG A 118 -5.08 -35.36 21.22
C ARG A 118 -3.71 -35.54 20.60
N ASN A 119 -3.32 -36.77 20.38
CA ASN A 119 -2.15 -37.09 19.57
C ASN A 119 -2.51 -36.94 18.11
N PHE A 120 -1.73 -36.18 17.36
CA PHE A 120 -1.87 -35.99 15.92
C PHE A 120 -0.51 -35.74 15.29
N TRP A 121 -0.44 -35.93 13.99
CA TRP A 121 0.75 -35.67 13.20
C TRP A 121 0.40 -34.59 12.17
N LEU A 122 1.37 -33.74 11.86
CA LEU A 122 1.31 -32.80 10.79
C LEU A 122 2.44 -33.12 9.81
N GLU A 123 2.12 -33.16 8.54
CA GLU A 123 3.07 -33.35 7.47
C GLU A 123 3.15 -32.06 6.66
N PHE A 124 4.36 -31.59 6.40
CA PHE A 124 4.62 -30.40 5.63
C PHE A 124 5.53 -30.73 4.46
N ASP A 125 5.15 -30.30 3.28
CA ASP A 125 5.98 -30.33 2.07
C ASP A 125 6.18 -28.90 1.59
N ILE A 126 7.32 -28.30 1.94
CA ILE A 126 7.66 -26.91 1.63
C ILE A 126 8.84 -26.92 0.67
N ARG A 127 8.61 -26.46 -0.56
CA ARG A 127 9.59 -26.46 -1.63
C ARG A 127 9.85 -25.04 -2.15
N ASN A 128 10.12 -24.12 -1.25
CA ASN A 128 10.43 -22.75 -1.63
C ASN A 128 11.84 -22.66 -2.20
N HIS A 129 11.98 -21.89 -3.28
CA HIS A 129 13.26 -21.59 -3.90
C HIS A 129 13.52 -20.11 -3.77
N PHE A 130 14.65 -19.74 -3.18
CA PHE A 130 15.07 -18.37 -3.04
C PHE A 130 16.12 -18.03 -4.09
N LYS A 131 15.92 -16.91 -4.76
CA LYS A 131 16.92 -16.26 -5.59
C LYS A 131 17.21 -14.89 -4.99
N LEU A 132 18.37 -14.74 -4.39
CA LEU A 132 18.83 -13.46 -3.88
C LEU A 132 19.45 -12.63 -5.00
N GLY A 133 19.38 -11.32 -4.82
CA GLY A 133 19.97 -10.35 -5.74
C GLY A 133 18.95 -9.39 -6.33
N PRO A 134 19.40 -8.27 -6.90
CA PRO A 134 18.48 -7.25 -7.42
C PRO A 134 17.67 -7.81 -8.58
N VAL A 135 16.35 -7.69 -8.48
CA VAL A 135 15.41 -7.97 -9.57
C VAL A 135 15.05 -6.64 -10.23
N LYS A 136 15.28 -6.54 -11.54
CA LYS A 136 14.86 -5.36 -12.31
C LYS A 136 13.38 -5.39 -12.55
N TYR A 137 12.73 -4.27 -12.28
CA TYR A 137 11.33 -4.02 -12.62
C TYR A 137 11.21 -2.65 -13.28
N HIS A 138 10.13 -2.41 -13.99
CA HIS A 138 9.95 -1.20 -14.79
C HIS A 138 8.53 -0.66 -14.64
N ASN A 139 8.44 0.65 -14.41
CA ASN A 139 7.17 1.35 -14.62
C ASN A 139 6.89 1.43 -16.13
N VAL A 140 5.63 1.38 -16.49
CA VAL A 140 5.20 1.63 -17.87
C VAL A 140 4.62 3.02 -17.95
N VAL A 141 5.15 3.86 -18.85
CA VAL A 141 4.73 5.24 -19.02
C VAL A 141 4.31 5.47 -20.46
N ALA A 142 3.08 5.93 -20.64
CA ALA A 142 2.58 6.41 -21.92
C ALA A 142 2.19 7.89 -21.81
N SER A 143 2.14 8.62 -22.93
CA SER A 143 1.81 10.03 -22.88
C SER A 143 0.96 10.48 -24.07
N ILE A 144 0.09 11.48 -23.82
CA ILE A 144 -0.56 12.28 -24.85
C ILE A 144 -0.04 13.71 -24.68
N LYS A 145 0.72 14.17 -25.65
CA LYS A 145 1.42 15.46 -25.57
C LYS A 145 0.45 16.63 -25.50
N GLY A 146 0.72 17.55 -24.60
CA GLY A 146 -0.02 18.82 -24.45
C GLY A 146 0.24 19.80 -25.60
N THR A 147 -0.76 20.61 -25.92
CA THR A 147 -0.68 21.56 -27.03
C THR A 147 -0.33 22.99 -26.59
N LYS A 148 -0.67 23.35 -25.34
CA LYS A 148 -0.41 24.70 -24.83
C LYS A 148 0.71 24.71 -23.78
N TYR A 149 0.71 23.72 -22.92
CA TYR A 149 1.67 23.56 -21.82
C TYR A 149 2.29 22.14 -21.87
N PRO A 150 3.11 21.84 -22.90
CA PRO A 150 3.60 20.48 -23.14
C PRO A 150 4.55 19.97 -22.04
N ASP A 151 5.14 20.87 -21.26
CA ASP A 151 6.05 20.57 -20.17
C ASP A 151 5.38 20.60 -18.78
N GLU A 152 4.06 20.74 -18.75
CA GLU A 152 3.25 20.57 -17.53
C GLU A 152 2.45 19.26 -17.66
N TYR A 153 2.31 18.54 -16.55
CA TYR A 153 1.82 17.17 -16.55
C TYR A 153 0.54 17.00 -15.72
N VAL A 154 -0.34 16.16 -16.21
CA VAL A 154 -1.39 15.52 -15.43
C VAL A 154 -1.11 14.03 -15.46
N ILE A 155 -1.02 13.39 -14.30
CA ILE A 155 -0.74 11.94 -14.20
C ILE A 155 -2.04 11.21 -13.89
N ILE A 156 -2.28 10.11 -14.62
CA ILE A 156 -3.31 9.12 -14.30
C ILE A 156 -2.57 7.81 -14.05
N SER A 157 -2.80 7.19 -12.90
CA SER A 157 -1.99 6.05 -12.48
C SER A 157 -2.77 4.96 -11.74
N GLY A 158 -2.14 3.81 -11.64
CA GLY A 158 -2.41 2.67 -10.82
C GLY A 158 -1.16 1.81 -10.77
N HIS A 159 -1.15 0.72 -10.00
CA HIS A 159 -0.01 -0.19 -10.00
C HIS A 159 -0.27 -1.45 -10.84
N LEU A 160 0.81 -1.99 -11.38
CA LEU A 160 0.77 -3.09 -12.34
C LEU A 160 1.00 -4.46 -11.69
N ASP A 161 1.67 -4.46 -10.56
CA ASP A 161 1.95 -5.67 -9.79
C ASP A 161 0.78 -6.08 -8.89
N SER A 162 0.88 -7.29 -8.38
CA SER A 162 -0.02 -7.87 -7.38
C SER A 162 0.76 -8.82 -6.49
N TYR A 163 0.15 -9.31 -5.42
CA TYR A 163 0.72 -10.38 -4.61
C TYR A 163 0.91 -11.67 -5.39
N ASP A 164 1.89 -12.48 -5.00
CA ASP A 164 2.40 -13.67 -5.70
C ASP A 164 1.35 -14.57 -6.34
N VAL A 165 0.36 -15.02 -5.59
CA VAL A 165 -0.66 -15.94 -6.09
C VAL A 165 -1.99 -15.25 -6.36
N ALA A 166 -2.02 -13.92 -6.24
CA ALA A 166 -3.19 -13.12 -6.58
C ALA A 166 -3.27 -12.90 -8.09
N THR A 167 -4.49 -12.82 -8.61
CA THR A 167 -4.71 -12.51 -10.03
C THR A 167 -4.59 -11.02 -10.34
N GLY A 168 -4.53 -10.16 -9.30
CA GLY A 168 -4.48 -8.71 -9.44
C GLY A 168 -5.74 -8.09 -10.05
N GLY A 169 -6.84 -8.87 -10.14
CA GLY A 169 -8.05 -8.40 -10.83
C GLY A 169 -8.70 -7.18 -10.16
N ILE A 170 -8.72 -7.17 -8.82
CA ILE A 170 -9.21 -6.02 -8.04
C ILE A 170 -8.06 -5.07 -7.77
N ASP A 171 -7.01 -5.56 -7.18
CA ASP A 171 -5.84 -4.84 -6.72
C ASP A 171 -4.64 -5.22 -7.59
N CYS A 172 -4.23 -4.42 -8.61
CA CYS A 172 -4.87 -3.15 -8.98
C CYS A 172 -5.41 -3.15 -10.43
N GLY A 173 -5.92 -4.30 -10.92
CA GLY A 173 -6.53 -4.39 -12.26
C GLY A 173 -7.68 -3.40 -12.47
N THR A 174 -8.42 -3.08 -11.39
CA THR A 174 -9.48 -2.05 -11.41
C THR A 174 -8.95 -0.62 -11.49
N GLY A 175 -7.67 -0.42 -11.29
CA GLY A 175 -6.97 0.85 -11.54
C GLY A 175 -6.39 0.90 -12.95
N ILE A 176 -5.64 -0.13 -13.33
CA ILE A 176 -4.94 -0.20 -14.62
C ILE A 176 -5.92 -0.26 -15.80
N GLY A 177 -6.98 -1.09 -15.72
CA GLY A 177 -7.94 -1.21 -16.81
C GLY A 177 -8.59 0.13 -17.19
N PRO A 178 -9.22 0.85 -16.25
CA PRO A 178 -9.76 2.18 -16.51
C PRO A 178 -8.73 3.21 -16.97
N MET A 179 -7.50 3.17 -16.45
CA MET A 179 -6.42 4.05 -16.92
C MET A 179 -6.11 3.81 -18.40
N MET A 180 -5.96 2.56 -18.81
CA MET A 180 -5.71 2.18 -20.20
C MET A 180 -6.87 2.58 -21.10
N GLU A 181 -8.10 2.37 -20.66
CA GLU A 181 -9.29 2.76 -21.41
C GLU A 181 -9.43 4.29 -21.54
N ALA A 182 -9.13 5.04 -20.49
CA ALA A 182 -9.07 6.49 -20.54
C ALA A 182 -8.02 6.97 -21.57
N ALA A 183 -6.84 6.36 -21.60
CA ALA A 183 -5.81 6.65 -22.58
C ALA A 183 -6.32 6.40 -24.02
N ARG A 184 -6.95 5.24 -24.22
CA ARG A 184 -7.52 4.87 -25.53
C ARG A 184 -8.62 5.84 -25.97
N MET A 185 -9.55 6.16 -25.08
CA MET A 185 -10.67 7.07 -25.39
C MET A 185 -10.19 8.48 -25.71
N ILE A 186 -9.28 9.02 -24.93
CA ILE A 186 -8.71 10.37 -25.18
C ILE A 186 -7.96 10.38 -26.51
N ALA A 187 -7.16 9.36 -26.80
CA ALA A 187 -6.43 9.28 -28.07
C ALA A 187 -7.37 9.18 -29.28
N LEU A 188 -8.42 8.34 -29.20
CA LEU A 188 -9.38 8.14 -30.30
C LEU A 188 -10.33 9.31 -30.50
N SER A 189 -10.64 10.06 -29.44
CA SER A 189 -11.51 11.26 -29.55
C SER A 189 -10.89 12.40 -30.35
N GLY A 190 -9.59 12.33 -30.64
CA GLY A 190 -8.86 13.43 -31.25
C GLY A 190 -8.70 14.65 -30.35
N ALA A 191 -9.01 14.51 -29.05
CA ALA A 191 -8.85 15.57 -28.07
C ALA A 191 -7.39 16.04 -27.99
N LYS A 192 -7.22 17.34 -27.89
CA LYS A 192 -5.92 17.99 -27.78
C LYS A 192 -5.79 18.59 -26.38
N PRO A 193 -5.27 17.86 -25.40
CA PRO A 193 -5.13 18.37 -24.05
C PRO A 193 -4.22 19.60 -24.03
N LYS A 194 -4.48 20.53 -23.12
CA LYS A 194 -3.61 21.70 -22.92
C LYS A 194 -2.27 21.30 -22.31
N ARG A 195 -2.29 20.41 -21.30
CA ARG A 195 -1.12 19.82 -20.65
C ARG A 195 -0.88 18.41 -21.15
N THR A 196 0.35 17.95 -21.04
CA THR A 196 0.67 16.55 -21.32
C THR A 196 0.02 15.64 -20.27
N ILE A 197 -0.70 14.63 -20.75
CA ILE A 197 -1.25 13.59 -19.87
C ILE A 197 -0.29 12.42 -19.89
N LEU A 198 0.18 12.01 -18.69
CA LEU A 198 0.98 10.81 -18.49
C LEU A 198 0.08 9.72 -17.91
N PHE A 199 0.16 8.53 -18.48
CA PHE A 199 -0.48 7.33 -17.97
C PHE A 199 0.64 6.46 -17.41
N VAL A 200 0.63 6.24 -16.10
CA VAL A 200 1.74 5.56 -15.41
C VAL A 200 1.23 4.33 -14.68
N ALA A 201 1.70 3.16 -15.11
CA ALA A 201 1.53 1.92 -14.39
C ALA A 201 2.78 1.70 -13.53
N PHE A 202 2.64 1.89 -12.23
CA PHE A 202 3.74 1.69 -11.29
C PHE A 202 3.98 0.21 -11.03
N ALA A 203 5.22 -0.16 -10.78
CA ALA A 203 5.61 -1.53 -10.46
C ALA A 203 6.14 -1.62 -9.03
N GLY A 204 5.87 -2.74 -8.36
CA GLY A 204 6.34 -2.99 -6.99
C GLY A 204 5.66 -2.10 -5.95
N GLU A 205 4.38 -1.79 -6.15
CA GLU A 205 3.56 -1.09 -5.15
C GLU A 205 3.43 -1.94 -3.90
N GLU A 206 3.01 -3.18 -4.07
CA GLU A 206 2.77 -4.17 -3.04
C GLU A 206 4.00 -4.47 -2.17
N PHE A 207 5.18 -4.27 -2.74
CA PHE A 207 6.46 -4.45 -2.08
C PHE A 207 7.02 -3.17 -1.43
N GLY A 208 6.24 -2.11 -1.39
CA GLY A 208 6.57 -0.87 -0.69
C GLY A 208 6.72 0.36 -1.58
N LEU A 209 5.85 0.52 -2.58
CA LEU A 209 5.77 1.70 -3.46
C LEU A 209 7.05 1.92 -4.27
N LEU A 210 7.72 0.83 -4.65
CA LEU A 210 9.09 0.91 -5.19
C LEU A 210 9.14 1.68 -6.52
N GLY A 211 8.16 1.45 -7.40
CA GLY A 211 8.07 2.12 -8.69
C GLY A 211 7.82 3.61 -8.58
N ALA A 212 6.88 4.01 -7.70
CA ALA A 212 6.60 5.41 -7.44
C ALA A 212 7.78 6.13 -6.80
N LYS A 213 8.45 5.50 -5.83
CA LYS A 213 9.67 6.04 -5.21
C LYS A 213 10.80 6.22 -6.23
N ALA A 214 11.00 5.25 -7.11
CA ALA A 214 11.99 5.34 -8.17
C ALA A 214 11.65 6.47 -9.16
N TYR A 215 10.36 6.60 -9.53
CA TYR A 215 9.89 7.67 -10.42
C TYR A 215 10.13 9.05 -9.81
N VAL A 216 9.68 9.29 -8.59
CA VAL A 216 9.86 10.56 -7.88
C VAL A 216 11.33 10.92 -7.75
N LYS A 217 12.18 9.96 -7.38
CA LYS A 217 13.63 10.17 -7.28
C LYS A 217 14.25 10.57 -8.62
N THR A 218 13.87 9.88 -9.69
CA THR A 218 14.44 10.12 -11.04
C THR A 218 13.96 11.44 -11.63
N HIS A 219 12.69 11.84 -11.37
CA HIS A 219 12.06 13.02 -11.91
C HIS A 219 11.93 14.17 -10.89
N ALA A 220 12.77 14.19 -9.86
CA ALA A 220 12.69 15.16 -8.76
C ALA A 220 12.64 16.62 -9.21
N LYS A 221 13.32 16.96 -10.33
CA LYS A 221 13.32 18.32 -10.90
C LYS A 221 12.04 18.70 -11.64
N GLU A 222 11.20 17.71 -11.95
CA GLU A 222 9.99 17.86 -12.75
C GLU A 222 8.72 17.83 -11.89
N LEU A 223 8.82 17.46 -10.62
CA LEU A 223 7.66 17.29 -9.73
C LEU A 223 6.81 18.57 -9.64
N GLY A 224 7.45 19.75 -9.63
CA GLY A 224 6.75 21.03 -9.64
C GLY A 224 5.98 21.34 -10.93
N LYS A 225 6.17 20.55 -11.98
CA LYS A 225 5.43 20.67 -13.25
C LYS A 225 4.20 19.76 -13.29
N ILE A 226 4.00 18.89 -12.29
CA ILE A 226 2.84 18.01 -12.19
C ILE A 226 1.70 18.80 -11.55
N ALA A 227 0.71 19.15 -12.37
CA ALA A 227 -0.45 19.88 -11.91
C ALA A 227 -1.34 19.05 -11.00
N ASN A 228 -1.59 17.79 -11.38
CA ASN A 228 -2.41 16.85 -10.62
C ASN A 228 -1.97 15.41 -10.89
N LEU A 229 -2.12 14.55 -9.88
CA LEU A 229 -2.02 13.10 -10.03
C LEU A 229 -3.34 12.46 -9.57
N PHE A 230 -3.94 11.70 -10.47
CA PHE A 230 -5.12 10.89 -10.20
C PHE A 230 -4.69 9.43 -10.14
N ASN A 231 -4.71 8.87 -8.96
CA ASN A 231 -4.38 7.46 -8.74
C ASN A 231 -5.64 6.67 -8.42
N ARG A 232 -5.75 5.51 -9.02
CA ARG A 232 -6.77 4.56 -8.66
C ARG A 232 -6.12 3.25 -8.23
N ASP A 233 -6.31 2.96 -6.96
CA ASP A 233 -5.79 1.81 -6.28
C ASP A 233 -6.90 1.32 -5.35
N GLY A 234 -7.74 0.48 -5.88
CA GLY A 234 -8.92 -0.04 -5.21
C GLY A 234 -10.12 -0.21 -6.14
N GLY A 235 -10.98 -1.10 -5.76
CA GLY A 235 -12.18 -1.49 -6.50
C GLY A 235 -12.96 -2.52 -5.69
N PRO A 236 -13.85 -3.31 -6.30
CA PRO A 236 -14.20 -3.33 -7.72
C PRO A 236 -15.27 -2.32 -8.12
N THR A 237 -15.82 -1.58 -7.16
CA THR A 237 -16.96 -0.68 -7.43
C THR A 237 -16.52 0.56 -8.22
N PRO A 238 -17.36 1.06 -9.11
CA PRO A 238 -17.09 2.31 -9.82
C PRO A 238 -16.97 3.51 -8.88
N PRO A 239 -16.22 4.55 -9.26
CA PRO A 239 -16.13 5.77 -8.47
C PRO A 239 -17.48 6.48 -8.39
N VAL A 240 -17.92 6.80 -7.18
CA VAL A 240 -19.16 7.57 -6.91
C VAL A 240 -18.88 9.03 -6.59
N GLY A 241 -17.63 9.44 -6.67
CA GLY A 241 -17.26 10.84 -6.44
C GLY A 241 -15.78 11.05 -6.27
N ILE A 242 -15.44 12.31 -6.01
CA ILE A 242 -14.09 12.76 -5.74
C ILE A 242 -14.10 13.76 -4.58
N SER A 243 -13.08 13.69 -3.73
CA SER A 243 -12.89 14.64 -2.64
C SER A 243 -11.73 15.58 -2.97
N VAL A 244 -11.99 16.88 -2.95
CA VAL A 244 -11.03 17.92 -3.35
C VAL A 244 -10.90 19.01 -2.28
N PRO A 245 -9.77 19.72 -2.21
CA PRO A 245 -9.64 20.89 -1.35
C PRO A 245 -10.72 21.94 -1.64
N GLN A 246 -11.13 22.71 -0.61
CA GLN A 246 -12.11 23.77 -0.77
C GLN A 246 -11.79 24.76 -1.88
N ALA A 247 -10.51 25.10 -2.07
CA ALA A 247 -10.06 26.04 -3.10
C ALA A 247 -10.25 25.52 -4.55
N MET A 248 -10.50 24.22 -4.73
CA MET A 248 -10.70 23.59 -6.04
C MET A 248 -12.14 23.09 -6.23
N TYR A 249 -12.99 23.26 -5.22
CA TYR A 249 -14.31 22.65 -5.21
C TYR A 249 -15.18 23.13 -6.38
N ASP A 250 -15.27 24.43 -6.59
CA ASP A 250 -16.15 25.02 -7.63
C ASP A 250 -15.69 24.60 -9.05
N ASP A 251 -14.39 24.58 -9.29
CA ASP A 251 -13.80 24.13 -10.56
C ASP A 251 -14.13 22.66 -10.82
N PHE A 252 -14.01 21.81 -9.79
CA PHE A 252 -14.32 20.39 -9.94
C PHE A 252 -15.83 20.13 -10.07
N VAL A 253 -16.67 20.89 -9.40
CA VAL A 253 -18.13 20.81 -9.58
C VAL A 253 -18.49 21.11 -11.03
N GLU A 254 -17.91 22.18 -11.60
CA GLU A 254 -18.17 22.56 -13.00
C GLU A 254 -17.69 21.50 -13.98
N VAL A 255 -16.44 21.03 -13.84
CA VAL A 255 -15.84 20.04 -14.73
C VAL A 255 -16.54 18.68 -14.64
N CYS A 256 -17.08 18.32 -13.47
CA CYS A 256 -17.74 17.03 -13.27
C CYS A 256 -19.24 17.03 -13.60
N LYS A 257 -19.82 18.18 -13.99
CA LYS A 257 -21.25 18.23 -14.41
C LYS A 257 -21.61 17.18 -15.46
N PRO A 258 -20.85 17.03 -16.56
CA PRO A 258 -21.17 16.02 -17.57
C PRO A 258 -21.14 14.58 -17.05
N VAL A 259 -20.31 14.29 -16.03
CA VAL A 259 -20.20 12.95 -15.45
C VAL A 259 -21.52 12.52 -14.81
N LYS A 260 -22.23 13.45 -14.18
CA LYS A 260 -23.56 13.20 -13.58
C LYS A 260 -24.64 12.90 -14.63
N GLU A 261 -24.47 13.40 -15.84
CA GLU A 261 -25.43 13.25 -16.93
C GLU A 261 -25.24 11.95 -17.71
N ILE A 262 -24.05 11.33 -17.65
CA ILE A 262 -23.73 10.09 -18.37
C ILE A 262 -24.62 8.95 -17.91
N ARG A 263 -24.90 8.86 -16.59
CA ARG A 263 -25.77 7.86 -15.99
C ARG A 263 -26.53 8.46 -14.83
N ALA A 264 -27.83 8.66 -15.01
CA ALA A 264 -28.71 9.24 -13.99
C ALA A 264 -28.85 8.34 -12.74
N ASP A 265 -28.69 7.02 -12.92
CA ASP A 265 -28.71 6.02 -11.85
C ASP A 265 -27.37 5.92 -11.08
N TYR A 266 -26.37 6.68 -11.52
CA TYR A 266 -25.03 6.61 -10.95
C TYR A 266 -24.64 7.96 -10.35
N PRO A 267 -24.76 8.12 -9.04
CA PRO A 267 -24.39 9.38 -8.40
C PRO A 267 -22.87 9.57 -8.44
N PHE A 268 -22.41 10.66 -9.07
CA PHE A 268 -21.05 11.13 -8.93
C PHE A 268 -21.06 12.48 -8.21
N GLU A 269 -20.43 12.53 -7.05
CA GLU A 269 -20.43 13.73 -6.20
C GLU A 269 -19.02 14.29 -6.03
N VAL A 270 -18.90 15.59 -6.17
CA VAL A 270 -17.72 16.32 -5.73
C VAL A 270 -17.94 16.72 -4.28
N LYS A 271 -17.00 16.36 -3.41
CA LYS A 271 -17.05 16.69 -1.98
C LYS A 271 -15.83 17.50 -1.59
N VAL A 272 -16.01 18.39 -0.63
CA VAL A 272 -14.88 19.08 -0.01
C VAL A 272 -14.17 18.08 0.89
N ALA A 273 -12.88 17.86 0.62
CA ALA A 273 -12.04 17.06 1.48
C ALA A 273 -11.92 17.73 2.86
N LYS A 274 -11.92 16.92 3.92
CA LYS A 274 -11.52 17.44 5.22
C LYS A 274 -10.11 18.03 5.09
N PRO A 275 -9.83 19.21 5.70
CA PRO A 275 -8.49 19.74 5.69
C PRO A 275 -7.50 18.70 6.20
N PHE A 276 -6.54 18.35 5.38
CA PHE A 276 -5.49 17.44 5.78
C PHE A 276 -4.13 18.11 5.55
N LYS A 277 -3.20 17.75 6.39
CA LYS A 277 -1.83 18.22 6.26
C LYS A 277 -1.11 17.42 5.18
N ARG A 278 -0.15 18.06 4.51
CA ARG A 278 0.76 17.35 3.60
C ARG A 278 1.40 16.18 4.37
N PRO A 279 1.33 14.95 3.85
CA PRO A 279 1.91 13.80 4.53
C PRO A 279 3.43 13.94 4.59
N THR A 280 4.01 13.49 5.68
CA THR A 280 5.47 13.46 5.89
C THR A 280 6.08 12.11 5.54
N GLN A 281 5.22 11.09 5.41
CA GLN A 281 5.61 9.73 5.03
C GLN A 281 4.66 9.19 3.97
N SER A 282 5.21 8.41 3.05
CA SER A 282 4.43 7.69 2.06
C SER A 282 3.86 6.40 2.66
N GLY A 283 2.68 5.98 2.22
CA GLY A 283 2.04 4.74 2.62
C GLY A 283 0.67 4.56 1.98
N GLY A 284 0.23 3.33 1.91
CA GLY A 284 -1.10 2.97 1.44
C GLY A 284 -1.25 2.87 -0.07
N THR A 285 -0.64 3.78 -0.84
CA THR A 285 -0.70 3.75 -2.32
C THR A 285 0.38 4.64 -2.93
N ASP A 286 0.69 4.45 -4.22
CA ASP A 286 1.70 5.19 -4.97
C ASP A 286 1.52 6.71 -4.92
N ALA A 287 0.28 7.20 -4.94
CA ALA A 287 -0.02 8.63 -4.85
C ALA A 287 0.59 9.29 -3.60
N SER A 288 0.73 8.55 -2.52
CA SER A 288 1.28 9.06 -1.27
C SER A 288 2.74 9.50 -1.39
N VAL A 289 3.52 8.85 -2.27
CA VAL A 289 4.92 9.20 -2.54
C VAL A 289 5.01 10.60 -3.16
N PHE A 290 4.10 10.91 -4.08
CA PHE A 290 4.00 12.22 -4.72
C PHE A 290 3.46 13.28 -3.76
N ALA A 291 2.47 12.91 -2.94
CA ALA A 291 1.91 13.83 -1.95
C ALA A 291 2.94 14.30 -0.93
N VAL A 292 3.86 13.43 -0.50
CA VAL A 292 5.01 13.78 0.36
C VAL A 292 5.89 14.85 -0.29
N GLU A 293 6.01 14.84 -1.60
CA GLU A 293 6.78 15.85 -2.35
C GLU A 293 5.95 17.11 -2.71
N GLY A 294 4.68 17.14 -2.29
CA GLY A 294 3.80 18.29 -2.49
C GLY A 294 3.10 18.34 -3.83
N VAL A 295 3.10 17.26 -4.58
CA VAL A 295 2.29 17.14 -5.80
C VAL A 295 0.82 16.96 -5.38
N PRO A 296 -0.13 17.72 -5.95
CA PRO A 296 -1.55 17.51 -5.71
C PRO A 296 -1.98 16.12 -6.17
N THR A 297 -2.54 15.34 -5.25
CA THR A 297 -3.00 13.98 -5.51
C THR A 297 -4.47 13.84 -5.17
N PHE A 298 -5.21 13.11 -6.02
CA PHE A 298 -6.63 12.88 -5.82
C PHE A 298 -6.94 11.39 -5.90
N GLY A 299 -7.72 10.91 -4.93
CA GLY A 299 -8.34 9.59 -4.92
C GLY A 299 -9.82 9.71 -5.23
N PHE A 300 -10.36 8.65 -5.80
CA PHE A 300 -11.80 8.54 -6.05
C PHE A 300 -12.51 7.91 -4.86
N ASN A 301 -13.68 8.44 -4.54
CA ASN A 301 -14.58 7.80 -3.59
C ASN A 301 -15.26 6.61 -4.29
N THR A 302 -15.16 5.44 -3.73
CA THR A 302 -15.82 4.24 -4.23
C THR A 302 -17.03 3.90 -3.38
N GLN A 303 -17.97 3.17 -3.95
CA GLN A 303 -19.10 2.66 -3.21
C GLN A 303 -18.65 1.48 -2.34
N ASP A 304 -19.11 1.44 -1.10
CA ASP A 304 -18.84 0.29 -0.24
C ASP A 304 -19.49 -0.97 -0.80
N ILE A 305 -18.74 -2.05 -0.83
CA ILE A 305 -19.31 -3.37 -1.08
C ILE A 305 -20.04 -3.75 0.21
N LYS A 306 -21.36 -3.66 0.17
CA LYS A 306 -22.16 -4.26 1.24
C LYS A 306 -22.06 -5.78 1.06
N GLY A 307 -21.26 -6.40 1.94
CA GLY A 307 -21.15 -7.84 2.06
C GLY A 307 -22.42 -8.46 2.61
#